data_8c9a74093e88b7468b9e1f0919c1e0b1
#
_entry.id   8c9a74093e88b7468b9e1f0919c1e0b1
#
_cell.length_a   1.000
_cell.length_b   1.000
_cell.length_c   1.000
_cell.angle_alpha   90.00
_cell.angle_beta   90.00
_cell.angle_gamma   90.00
#
_symmetry.space_group_name_H-M   'P 1'
#
loop_
_entity.id
_entity.type
_entity.pdbx_description
1 polymer ?
#
loop_
_entity_poly.entity_id
_entity_poly.type
_entity_poly.pdbx_seq_one_letter_code
_entity_poly.pdbx_strand_id
1 'polypeptide(L)'
;QAAMMINGPWQFSGLSDDAPDLEYGVAKVPKADDGDYASVLGGENVAICKGANVEASWKFLTWITSKEESAKICEAIGRYSPRADVDVQEMYKDDPLNATFAEILPTAESRGPSPVWPEISEAIYSAEQEVLSGQKDVDTAMSDAQAKIDALDK
;
A
#
# COMPACT_ATOMS: atom_id res chain seq x y z
N GLN A 1 21.89 2.74 -9.68
CA GLN A 1 20.83 3.67 -10.09
C GLN A 1 19.68 2.84 -10.66
N ALA A 2 18.47 3.02 -10.16
CA ALA A 2 17.27 2.34 -10.64
C ALA A 2 16.51 3.29 -11.58
N ALA A 3 15.99 2.74 -12.69
CA ALA A 3 15.14 3.48 -13.63
C ALA A 3 13.65 3.43 -13.25
N MET A 4 13.25 2.48 -12.44
CA MET A 4 11.87 2.25 -11.99
C MET A 4 11.87 1.75 -10.56
N MET A 5 10.76 1.98 -9.85
CA MET A 5 10.48 1.38 -8.55
C MET A 5 9.01 1.00 -8.45
N ILE A 6 8.70 -0.07 -7.70
CA ILE A 6 7.34 -0.38 -7.28
C ILE A 6 7.14 0.29 -5.92
N ASN A 7 6.23 1.24 -5.86
CA ASN A 7 5.98 2.03 -4.65
C ASN A 7 4.57 2.65 -4.65
N GLY A 8 4.28 3.53 -3.73
CA GLY A 8 3.00 4.19 -3.58
C GLY A 8 3.08 5.73 -3.59
N PRO A 9 1.93 6.42 -3.58
CA PRO A 9 1.83 7.88 -3.74
C PRO A 9 2.52 8.66 -2.61
N TRP A 10 2.78 8.04 -1.48
CA TRP A 10 3.54 8.63 -0.37
C TRP A 10 4.98 9.03 -0.71
N GLN A 11 5.48 8.59 -1.87
CA GLN A 11 6.82 8.96 -2.34
C GLN A 11 6.87 10.32 -3.03
N PHE A 12 5.74 10.87 -3.45
CA PHE A 12 5.72 12.11 -4.24
C PHE A 12 6.34 13.30 -3.51
N SER A 13 6.02 13.48 -2.22
CA SER A 13 6.62 14.56 -1.44
C SER A 13 8.13 14.39 -1.32
N GLY A 14 8.61 13.19 -0.97
CA GLY A 14 10.04 12.92 -0.87
C GLY A 14 10.78 13.12 -2.19
N LEU A 15 10.19 12.70 -3.31
CA LEU A 15 10.78 12.93 -4.64
C LEU A 15 10.84 14.41 -5.00
N SER A 16 9.81 15.19 -4.66
CA SER A 16 9.79 16.63 -4.89
C SER A 16 10.82 17.38 -4.03
N ASP A 17 11.04 16.92 -2.80
CA ASP A 17 11.98 17.56 -1.87
C ASP A 17 13.43 17.20 -2.19
N ASP A 18 13.70 15.90 -2.46
CA ASP A 18 15.06 15.38 -2.64
C ASP A 18 15.57 15.51 -4.10
N ALA A 19 14.68 15.56 -5.06
CA ALA A 19 15.01 15.60 -6.48
C ALA A 19 14.02 16.48 -7.28
N PRO A 20 13.97 17.79 -7.04
CA PRO A 20 12.98 18.70 -7.63
C PRO A 20 13.01 18.79 -9.16
N ASP A 21 14.14 18.46 -9.77
CA ASP A 21 14.32 18.48 -11.23
C ASP A 21 14.08 17.09 -11.88
N LEU A 22 13.63 16.09 -11.09
CA LEU A 22 13.39 14.76 -11.60
C LEU A 22 12.06 14.71 -12.36
N GLU A 23 12.13 14.43 -13.64
CA GLU A 23 10.94 14.12 -14.45
C GLU A 23 10.63 12.62 -14.37
N TYR A 24 9.43 12.27 -13.91
CA TYR A 24 8.99 10.89 -13.80
C TYR A 24 7.48 10.78 -14.06
N GLY A 25 7.03 9.56 -14.30
CA GLY A 25 5.62 9.23 -14.47
C GLY A 25 5.23 8.02 -13.61
N VAL A 26 3.94 7.78 -13.54
CA VAL A 26 3.35 6.63 -12.84
C VAL A 26 2.67 5.73 -13.86
N ALA A 27 2.82 4.43 -13.70
CA ALA A 27 2.13 3.42 -14.49
C ALA A 27 1.61 2.30 -13.59
N LYS A 28 0.57 1.62 -14.02
CA LYS A 28 0.09 0.40 -13.37
C LYS A 28 1.17 -0.68 -13.47
N VAL A 29 1.29 -1.51 -12.43
CA VAL A 29 2.14 -2.69 -12.50
C VAL A 29 1.69 -3.55 -13.68
N PRO A 30 2.60 -3.98 -14.56
CA PRO A 30 2.25 -4.79 -15.72
C PRO A 30 1.47 -6.04 -15.33
N LYS A 31 0.51 -6.41 -16.14
CA LYS A 31 -0.26 -7.65 -15.99
C LYS A 31 0.23 -8.72 -16.97
N ALA A 32 -0.01 -9.99 -16.65
CA ALA A 32 0.14 -11.07 -17.63
C ALA A 32 -0.92 -10.96 -18.72
N ASP A 33 -0.69 -11.60 -19.88
CA ASP A 33 -1.58 -11.51 -21.06
C ASP A 33 -3.02 -11.98 -20.76
N ASP A 34 -3.16 -12.97 -19.89
CA ASP A 34 -4.41 -13.57 -19.44
C ASP A 34 -4.90 -13.08 -18.08
N GLY A 35 -4.20 -12.11 -17.47
CA GLY A 35 -4.47 -11.60 -16.14
C GLY A 35 -5.14 -10.22 -16.15
N ASP A 36 -5.68 -9.86 -15.00
CA ASP A 36 -6.13 -8.50 -14.69
C ASP A 36 -5.05 -7.68 -14.00
N TYR A 37 -5.19 -6.35 -14.03
CA TYR A 37 -4.34 -5.49 -13.20
C TYR A 37 -4.61 -5.77 -11.73
N ALA A 38 -3.54 -5.92 -10.97
CA ALA A 38 -3.60 -6.15 -9.53
C ALA A 38 -2.70 -5.17 -8.78
N SER A 39 -3.13 -4.78 -7.62
CA SER A 39 -2.37 -3.99 -6.66
C SER A 39 -2.76 -4.39 -5.25
N VAL A 40 -2.05 -3.89 -4.26
CA VAL A 40 -2.27 -4.23 -2.86
C VAL A 40 -2.80 -3.02 -2.09
N LEU A 41 -3.93 -3.21 -1.40
CA LEU A 41 -4.40 -2.26 -0.41
C LEU A 41 -3.61 -2.42 0.89
N GLY A 42 -3.03 -1.33 1.34
CA GLY A 42 -2.55 -1.14 2.70
C GLY A 42 -3.46 -0.19 3.46
N GLY A 43 -3.11 0.09 4.71
CA GLY A 43 -3.85 1.06 5.50
C GLY A 43 -3.30 1.18 6.91
N GLU A 44 -3.56 2.31 7.53
CA GLU A 44 -3.19 2.61 8.90
C GLU A 44 -4.45 2.59 9.78
N ASN A 45 -4.29 2.08 10.99
CA ASN A 45 -5.35 2.06 11.99
C ASN A 45 -5.02 3.01 13.14
N VAL A 46 -6.03 3.64 13.68
CA VAL A 46 -5.92 4.43 14.92
C VAL A 46 -6.66 3.70 16.02
N ALA A 47 -5.98 3.49 17.15
CA ALA A 47 -6.54 2.80 18.31
C ALA A 47 -6.48 3.67 19.56
N ILE A 48 -7.47 3.51 20.44
CA ILE A 48 -7.49 4.13 21.77
C ILE A 48 -6.75 3.21 22.74
N CYS A 49 -5.67 3.71 23.33
CA CYS A 49 -4.89 2.94 24.29
C CYS A 49 -5.66 2.71 25.61
N LYS A 50 -5.39 1.58 26.27
CA LYS A 50 -5.88 1.30 27.61
C LYS A 50 -5.42 2.39 28.58
N GLY A 51 -6.34 2.95 29.36
CA GLY A 51 -6.05 4.03 30.33
C GLY A 51 -6.13 5.45 29.75
N ALA A 52 -6.39 5.61 28.44
CA ALA A 52 -6.66 6.92 27.86
C ALA A 52 -8.03 7.46 28.28
N ASN A 53 -8.24 8.77 28.11
CA ASN A 53 -9.57 9.36 28.20
C ASN A 53 -10.39 8.92 26.96
N VAL A 54 -11.16 7.84 27.11
CA VAL A 54 -11.90 7.22 26.00
C VAL A 54 -12.87 8.20 25.34
N GLU A 55 -13.59 9.01 26.13
CA GLU A 55 -14.57 9.96 25.59
C GLU A 55 -13.89 11.03 24.70
N ALA A 56 -12.84 11.65 25.20
CA ALA A 56 -12.11 12.67 24.45
C ALA A 56 -11.42 12.07 23.21
N SER A 57 -10.83 10.89 23.36
CA SER A 57 -10.18 10.17 22.24
C SER A 57 -11.20 9.80 21.15
N TRP A 58 -12.38 9.34 21.56
CA TRP A 58 -13.45 9.00 20.62
C TRP A 58 -13.96 10.23 19.83
N LYS A 59 -14.15 11.36 20.53
CA LYS A 59 -14.49 12.63 19.85
C LYS A 59 -13.45 13.02 18.81
N PHE A 60 -12.17 12.91 19.15
CA PHE A 60 -11.08 13.18 18.22
C PHE A 60 -11.08 12.21 17.03
N LEU A 61 -11.19 10.91 17.29
CA LEU A 61 -11.24 9.91 16.21
C LEU A 61 -12.42 10.14 15.27
N THR A 62 -13.61 10.40 15.81
CA THR A 62 -14.80 10.69 15.02
C THR A 62 -14.61 11.92 14.15
N TRP A 63 -13.92 12.94 14.64
CA TRP A 63 -13.62 14.14 13.90
C TRP A 63 -12.60 13.87 12.77
N ILE A 64 -11.43 13.29 13.06
CA ILE A 64 -10.40 13.04 12.04
C ILE A 64 -10.85 12.03 10.95
N THR A 65 -11.78 11.15 11.28
CA THR A 65 -12.36 10.17 10.33
C THR A 65 -13.64 10.65 9.67
N SER A 66 -14.08 11.91 9.93
CA SER A 66 -15.19 12.51 9.19
C SER A 66 -14.84 12.68 7.70
N LYS A 67 -15.84 12.80 6.83
CA LYS A 67 -15.62 12.91 5.38
C LYS A 67 -14.65 14.03 5.04
N GLU A 68 -14.91 15.21 5.57
CA GLU A 68 -14.13 16.41 5.26
C GLU A 68 -12.70 16.33 5.78
N GLU A 69 -12.52 15.98 7.07
CA GLU A 69 -11.21 15.97 7.69
C GLU A 69 -10.36 14.78 7.18
N SER A 70 -10.99 13.61 6.96
CA SER A 70 -10.29 12.46 6.38
C SER A 70 -9.75 12.79 4.98
N ALA A 71 -10.50 13.48 4.14
CA ALA A 71 -10.04 13.90 2.83
C ALA A 71 -8.84 14.85 2.94
N LYS A 72 -8.96 15.92 3.75
CA LYS A 72 -7.89 16.92 3.95
C LYS A 72 -6.61 16.30 4.54
N ILE A 73 -6.75 15.45 5.56
CA ILE A 73 -5.60 14.82 6.23
C ILE A 73 -4.90 13.88 5.25
N CYS A 74 -5.66 13.05 4.53
CA CYS A 74 -5.08 12.11 3.59
C CYS A 74 -4.36 12.83 2.44
N GLU A 75 -4.94 13.91 1.91
CA GLU A 75 -4.29 14.76 0.91
C GLU A 75 -2.96 15.35 1.44
N ALA A 76 -2.99 15.91 2.65
CA ALA A 76 -1.81 16.52 3.26
C ALA A 76 -0.63 15.56 3.50
N ILE A 77 -0.92 14.27 3.69
CA ILE A 77 0.10 13.24 3.93
C ILE A 77 0.37 12.34 2.72
N GLY A 78 -0.13 12.69 1.54
CA GLY A 78 0.04 11.92 0.31
C GLY A 78 -0.61 10.54 0.37
N ARG A 79 -1.81 10.45 0.96
CA ARG A 79 -2.62 9.23 1.06
C ARG A 79 -4.01 9.44 0.50
N TYR A 80 -4.71 8.35 0.26
CA TYR A 80 -6.10 8.39 -0.16
C TYR A 80 -7.03 8.10 1.02
N SER A 81 -8.16 8.82 1.08
CA SER A 81 -9.15 8.57 2.12
C SER A 81 -9.69 7.14 2.02
N PRO A 82 -9.75 6.38 3.14
CA PRO A 82 -10.34 5.05 3.16
C PRO A 82 -11.87 5.07 3.13
N ARG A 83 -12.47 6.25 3.08
CA ARG A 83 -13.92 6.42 3.10
C ARG A 83 -14.52 6.23 1.70
N ALA A 84 -15.53 5.38 1.59
CA ALA A 84 -16.25 5.15 0.34
C ALA A 84 -17.08 6.34 -0.15
N ASP A 85 -17.36 7.32 0.72
CA ASP A 85 -18.09 8.56 0.38
C ASP A 85 -17.19 9.74 -0.02
N VAL A 86 -15.86 9.51 -0.11
CA VAL A 86 -14.88 10.42 -0.70
C VAL A 86 -14.55 9.94 -2.10
N ASP A 87 -14.88 10.75 -3.10
CA ASP A 87 -14.53 10.43 -4.49
C ASP A 87 -13.08 10.83 -4.76
N VAL A 88 -12.19 9.83 -4.63
CA VAL A 88 -10.74 10.01 -4.82
C VAL A 88 -10.40 10.30 -6.28
N GLN A 89 -11.15 9.76 -7.23
CA GLN A 89 -10.91 10.01 -8.66
C GLN A 89 -11.24 11.44 -9.03
N GLU A 90 -12.39 11.96 -8.58
CA GLU A 90 -12.75 13.37 -8.79
C GLU A 90 -11.77 14.31 -8.08
N MET A 91 -11.32 13.94 -6.87
CA MET A 91 -10.39 14.74 -6.08
C MET A 91 -9.04 14.98 -6.79
N TYR A 92 -8.54 13.98 -7.51
CA TYR A 92 -7.22 14.01 -8.16
C TYR A 92 -7.27 14.04 -9.69
N LYS A 93 -8.40 14.33 -10.29
CA LYS A 93 -8.59 14.33 -11.76
C LYS A 93 -7.60 15.22 -12.53
N ASP A 94 -7.18 16.32 -11.92
CA ASP A 94 -6.27 17.32 -12.52
C ASP A 94 -4.79 17.10 -12.14
N ASP A 95 -4.49 16.05 -11.36
CA ASP A 95 -3.14 15.63 -10.98
C ASP A 95 -2.82 14.27 -11.63
N PRO A 96 -2.06 14.23 -12.73
CA PRO A 96 -1.86 13.00 -13.50
C PRO A 96 -1.13 11.88 -12.73
N LEU A 97 -0.30 12.22 -11.75
CA LEU A 97 0.40 11.23 -10.93
C LEU A 97 -0.58 10.57 -9.94
N ASN A 98 -1.33 11.38 -9.19
CA ASN A 98 -2.32 10.88 -8.25
C ASN A 98 -3.54 10.27 -8.95
N ALA A 99 -3.97 10.79 -10.12
CA ALA A 99 -5.06 10.22 -10.90
C ALA A 99 -4.78 8.75 -11.30
N THR A 100 -3.54 8.44 -11.72
CA THR A 100 -3.16 7.06 -12.03
C THR A 100 -3.31 6.13 -10.84
N PHE A 101 -2.91 6.54 -9.64
CA PHE A 101 -3.13 5.74 -8.42
C PHE A 101 -4.61 5.64 -8.05
N ALA A 102 -5.39 6.71 -8.22
CA ALA A 102 -6.84 6.68 -8.00
C ALA A 102 -7.55 5.67 -8.91
N GLU A 103 -7.08 5.50 -10.16
CA GLU A 103 -7.56 4.48 -11.08
C GLU A 103 -7.16 3.05 -10.68
N ILE A 104 -6.06 2.88 -9.94
CA ILE A 104 -5.60 1.57 -9.46
C ILE A 104 -6.44 1.07 -8.29
N LEU A 105 -6.93 1.97 -7.43
CA LEU A 105 -7.65 1.61 -6.20
C LEU A 105 -8.76 0.55 -6.38
N PRO A 106 -9.63 0.63 -7.41
CA PRO A 106 -10.67 -0.39 -7.61
C PRO A 106 -10.16 -1.78 -7.96
N THR A 107 -8.91 -1.91 -8.37
CA THR A 107 -8.26 -3.19 -8.72
C THR A 107 -7.36 -3.72 -7.59
N ALA A 108 -7.30 -2.99 -6.49
CA ALA A 108 -6.43 -3.33 -5.38
C ALA A 108 -7.12 -4.25 -4.37
N GLU A 109 -6.41 -5.29 -3.96
CA GLU A 109 -6.89 -6.32 -3.05
C GLU A 109 -6.21 -6.22 -1.67
N SER A 110 -6.93 -6.55 -0.62
CA SER A 110 -6.36 -6.60 0.73
C SER A 110 -5.54 -7.87 0.94
N ARG A 111 -4.47 -7.76 1.74
CA ARG A 111 -3.58 -8.87 2.09
C ARG A 111 -4.08 -9.70 3.28
N GLY A 112 -5.29 -10.00 3.37
CA GLY A 112 -5.83 -10.74 4.51
C GLY A 112 -7.30 -10.49 4.70
N PRO A 113 -7.83 -10.73 5.89
CA PRO A 113 -7.14 -10.92 7.17
C PRO A 113 -6.52 -12.30 7.37
N SER A 114 -5.32 -12.35 7.96
CA SER A 114 -4.67 -13.58 8.43
C SER A 114 -3.96 -13.33 9.75
N PRO A 115 -4.18 -14.15 10.79
CA PRO A 115 -3.49 -14.01 12.07
C PRO A 115 -1.99 -14.31 11.98
N VAL A 116 -1.56 -15.01 10.94
CA VAL A 116 -0.16 -15.38 10.67
C VAL A 116 0.44 -14.61 9.50
N TRP A 117 -0.14 -13.43 9.18
CA TRP A 117 0.35 -12.61 8.08
C TRP A 117 1.83 -12.21 8.20
N PRO A 118 2.37 -11.86 9.40
CA PRO A 118 3.78 -11.54 9.54
C PRO A 118 4.69 -12.66 9.05
N GLU A 119 4.38 -13.90 9.38
CA GLU A 119 5.14 -15.09 8.99
C GLU A 119 5.01 -15.39 7.49
N ILE A 120 3.82 -15.23 6.92
CA ILE A 120 3.60 -15.33 5.47
C ILE A 120 4.43 -14.28 4.74
N SER A 121 4.38 -13.03 5.18
CA SER A 121 5.14 -11.93 4.60
C SER A 121 6.65 -12.19 4.67
N GLU A 122 7.14 -12.68 5.81
CA GLU A 122 8.55 -13.04 5.98
C GLU A 122 8.99 -14.14 5.01
N ALA A 123 8.17 -15.17 4.81
CA ALA A 123 8.48 -16.25 3.87
C ALA A 123 8.61 -15.70 2.44
N ILE A 124 7.72 -14.80 2.02
CA ILE A 124 7.72 -14.20 0.68
C ILE A 124 8.93 -13.30 0.47
N TYR A 125 9.14 -12.27 1.32
CA TYR A 125 10.25 -11.33 1.08
C TYR A 125 11.63 -11.98 1.25
N SER A 126 11.75 -13.03 2.09
CA SER A 126 13.00 -13.79 2.21
C SER A 126 13.30 -14.54 0.91
N ALA A 127 12.30 -15.17 0.29
CA ALA A 127 12.46 -15.84 -1.00
C ALA A 127 12.86 -14.85 -2.10
N GLU A 128 12.23 -13.67 -2.15
CA GLU A 128 12.62 -12.60 -3.08
C GLU A 128 14.08 -12.19 -2.89
N GLN A 129 14.52 -12.00 -1.66
CA GLN A 129 15.91 -11.64 -1.34
C GLN A 129 16.91 -12.74 -1.73
N GLU A 130 16.57 -14.02 -1.49
CA GLU A 130 17.41 -15.16 -1.89
C GLU A 130 17.59 -15.21 -3.42
N VAL A 131 16.54 -14.92 -4.19
CA VAL A 131 16.60 -14.86 -5.65
C VAL A 131 17.42 -13.66 -6.11
N LEU A 132 17.11 -12.45 -5.61
CA LEU A 132 17.77 -11.21 -6.03
C LEU A 132 19.26 -11.19 -5.70
N SER A 133 19.66 -11.87 -4.63
CA SER A 133 21.07 -12.03 -4.23
C SER A 133 21.79 -13.20 -4.94
N GLY A 134 21.08 -13.98 -5.77
CA GLY A 134 21.63 -15.14 -6.47
C GLY A 134 21.89 -16.35 -5.57
N GLN A 135 21.32 -16.41 -4.37
CA GLN A 135 21.48 -17.55 -3.44
C GLN A 135 20.65 -18.76 -3.88
N LYS A 136 19.47 -18.52 -4.48
CA LYS A 136 18.59 -19.56 -5.01
C LYS A 136 18.04 -19.15 -6.38
N ASP A 137 17.65 -20.14 -7.17
CA ASP A 137 16.78 -19.90 -8.33
C ASP A 137 15.33 -19.63 -7.88
N VAL A 138 14.54 -19.08 -8.80
CA VAL A 138 13.16 -18.68 -8.52
C VAL A 138 12.29 -19.86 -8.07
N ASP A 139 12.37 -20.99 -8.77
CA ASP A 139 11.52 -22.14 -8.52
C ASP A 139 11.80 -22.75 -7.13
N THR A 140 13.07 -22.87 -6.77
CA THR A 140 13.49 -23.34 -5.44
C THR A 140 13.05 -22.37 -4.34
N ALA A 141 13.30 -21.07 -4.50
CA ALA A 141 12.96 -20.08 -3.48
C ALA A 141 11.43 -20.00 -3.24
N MET A 142 10.65 -20.01 -4.32
CA MET A 142 9.19 -19.95 -4.22
C MET A 142 8.58 -21.23 -3.67
N SER A 143 9.13 -22.39 -4.02
CA SER A 143 8.72 -23.69 -3.45
C SER A 143 8.99 -23.77 -1.94
N ASP A 144 10.15 -23.29 -1.50
CA ASP A 144 10.51 -23.25 -0.08
C ASP A 144 9.61 -22.26 0.70
N ALA A 145 9.28 -21.11 0.11
CA ALA A 145 8.36 -20.15 0.70
C ALA A 145 6.95 -20.74 0.84
N GLN A 146 6.44 -21.40 -0.20
CA GLN A 146 5.13 -22.06 -0.17
C GLN A 146 5.09 -23.14 0.93
N ALA A 147 6.13 -23.97 1.02
CA ALA A 147 6.19 -25.00 2.06
C ALA A 147 6.18 -24.42 3.49
N LYS A 148 6.82 -23.26 3.70
CA LYS A 148 6.77 -22.53 4.97
C LYS A 148 5.36 -22.01 5.26
N ILE A 149 4.70 -21.44 4.26
CA ILE A 149 3.33 -20.90 4.39
C ILE A 149 2.34 -22.03 4.71
N ASP A 150 2.42 -23.15 3.98
CA ASP A 150 1.55 -24.32 4.20
C ASP A 150 1.72 -24.92 5.61
N ALA A 151 2.86 -24.72 6.24
CA ALA A 151 3.10 -25.17 7.60
C ALA A 151 2.44 -24.28 8.67
N LEU A 152 2.05 -23.04 8.33
CA LEU A 152 1.37 -22.11 9.25
C LEU A 152 -0.12 -22.42 9.41
N ASP A 153 -0.74 -23.07 8.43
CA ASP A 153 -2.18 -23.41 8.42
C ASP A 153 -2.53 -24.66 9.24
N LYS A 154 -1.58 -25.15 10.07
CA LYS A 154 -1.76 -26.33 10.94
C LYS A 154 -1.86 -25.91 12.41
#